data_cfa893dde53cc57dddb9441156156a23
#
_entry.id   cfa893dde53cc57dddb9441156156a23
#
_cell.length_a   1.000
_cell.length_b   1.000
_cell.length_c   1.000
_cell.angle_alpha   90.00
_cell.angle_beta   90.00
_cell.angle_gamma   90.00
#
_symmetry.space_group_name_H-M   'P 1'
#
loop_
_entity.id
_entity.type
_entity.pdbx_description
1 polymer ?
#
loop_
_entity_poly.entity_id
_entity_poly.type
_entity_poly.pdbx_seq_one_letter_code
_entity_poly.pdbx_strand_id
1 'polypeptide(L)'
;MGFKEAKNYISELHKKQDDPYLWPDYLTGLPDKNAIVQKIREIYGQLGKQSIAIIRIANIQPYLIKYGPDKHADIIQWAAGILKTTADKHKGFVGACCTHDFVAVCDTKKLGSFINEASRLFEKKALTFYNKEDLKKGKVLSFMREGRKIDIGFMKFIVCSISDKAQVPKDKILPHIGKLCMEIEKGQYP
;
A
#
# COMPACT_ATOMS: atom_id res chain seq x y z
N MET A 1 -15.65 -1.84 -11.88
CA MET A 1 -14.62 -2.66 -12.56
C MET A 1 -13.52 -3.12 -11.60
N GLY A 2 -12.87 -2.29 -10.82
CA GLY A 2 -11.67 -2.64 -10.05
C GLY A 2 -11.69 -3.86 -9.12
N PHE A 3 -12.84 -4.23 -8.53
CA PHE A 3 -12.88 -5.41 -7.64
C PHE A 3 -12.88 -6.75 -8.38
N LYS A 4 -13.42 -6.81 -9.58
CA LYS A 4 -13.44 -8.04 -10.36
C LYS A 4 -12.03 -8.44 -10.81
N GLU A 5 -11.27 -7.48 -11.29
CA GLU A 5 -9.89 -7.67 -11.72
C GLU A 5 -8.99 -8.04 -10.53
N ALA A 6 -9.12 -7.34 -9.41
CA ALA A 6 -8.37 -7.65 -8.19
C ALA A 6 -8.72 -9.05 -7.64
N LYS A 7 -10.00 -9.44 -7.66
CA LYS A 7 -10.44 -10.79 -7.26
C LYS A 7 -9.87 -11.87 -8.18
N ASN A 8 -9.84 -11.62 -9.48
CA ASN A 8 -9.25 -12.55 -10.44
C ASN A 8 -7.75 -12.71 -10.17
N TYR A 9 -7.02 -11.60 -9.97
CA TYR A 9 -5.60 -11.63 -9.63
C TYR A 9 -5.34 -12.48 -8.37
N ILE A 10 -6.10 -12.27 -7.29
CA ILE A 10 -5.98 -13.05 -6.05
C ILE A 10 -6.30 -14.53 -6.30
N SER A 11 -7.32 -14.84 -7.11
CA SER A 11 -7.65 -16.22 -7.44
C SER A 11 -6.53 -16.92 -8.23
N GLU A 12 -5.87 -16.22 -9.15
CA GLU A 12 -4.71 -16.74 -9.86
C GLU A 12 -3.49 -16.90 -8.93
N LEU A 13 -3.27 -15.94 -8.04
CA LEU A 13 -2.23 -16.02 -7.02
C LEU A 13 -2.40 -17.29 -6.17
N HIS A 14 -3.60 -17.55 -5.65
CA HIS A 14 -3.86 -18.74 -4.84
C HIS A 14 -3.61 -20.04 -5.61
N LYS A 15 -3.95 -20.12 -6.89
CA LYS A 15 -3.68 -21.30 -7.71
C LYS A 15 -2.19 -21.58 -7.91
N LYS A 16 -1.34 -20.56 -7.81
CA LYS A 16 0.12 -20.65 -8.03
C LYS A 16 0.93 -20.71 -6.74
N GLN A 17 0.27 -20.55 -5.58
CA GLN A 17 0.95 -20.60 -4.26
C GLN A 17 1.52 -21.98 -3.92
N ASP A 18 1.12 -23.03 -4.66
CA ASP A 18 1.74 -24.36 -4.54
C ASP A 18 3.20 -24.39 -5.00
N ASP A 19 3.63 -23.39 -5.80
CA ASP A 19 5.01 -23.20 -6.21
C ASP A 19 5.48 -21.76 -5.90
N PRO A 20 6.01 -21.50 -4.70
CA PRO A 20 6.42 -20.18 -4.25
C PRO A 20 7.55 -19.56 -5.07
N TYR A 21 8.31 -20.36 -5.81
CA TYR A 21 9.42 -19.87 -6.65
C TYR A 21 8.97 -19.23 -7.96
N LEU A 22 7.70 -19.41 -8.35
CA LEU A 22 7.15 -18.79 -9.56
C LEU A 22 6.85 -17.29 -9.38
N TRP A 23 6.83 -16.80 -8.14
CA TRP A 23 6.46 -15.43 -7.83
C TRP A 23 7.61 -14.69 -7.13
N PRO A 24 7.94 -13.47 -7.58
CA PRO A 24 8.99 -12.65 -6.94
C PRO A 24 8.69 -12.37 -5.46
N ASP A 25 7.45 -12.04 -5.12
CA ASP A 25 6.95 -11.99 -3.75
C ASP A 25 5.86 -13.04 -3.56
N TYR A 26 6.13 -14.04 -2.75
CA TYR A 26 5.26 -15.20 -2.56
C TYR A 26 3.84 -14.86 -2.08
N LEU A 27 3.70 -13.87 -1.19
CA LEU A 27 2.41 -13.49 -0.63
C LEU A 27 1.56 -12.68 -1.61
N THR A 28 2.18 -11.76 -2.33
CA THR A 28 1.49 -10.77 -3.16
C THR A 28 1.58 -11.03 -4.65
N GLY A 29 2.57 -11.83 -5.09
CA GLY A 29 2.90 -12.03 -6.50
C GLY A 29 3.46 -10.80 -7.21
N LEU A 30 3.76 -9.72 -6.46
CA LEU A 30 4.33 -8.49 -7.01
C LEU A 30 5.86 -8.61 -7.16
N PRO A 31 6.48 -7.80 -8.02
CA PRO A 31 7.92 -7.59 -8.04
C PRO A 31 8.48 -7.32 -6.63
N ASP A 32 9.56 -7.97 -6.28
CA ASP A 32 10.21 -7.88 -4.98
C ASP A 32 11.06 -6.60 -4.83
N LYS A 33 11.73 -6.48 -3.67
CA LYS A 33 12.61 -5.35 -3.37
C LYS A 33 13.74 -5.18 -4.39
N ASN A 34 14.30 -6.28 -4.94
CA ASN A 34 15.38 -6.20 -5.92
C ASN A 34 14.86 -5.60 -7.23
N ALA A 35 13.70 -6.05 -7.70
CA ALA A 35 13.05 -5.50 -8.88
C ALA A 35 12.66 -4.02 -8.69
N ILE A 36 12.22 -3.63 -7.48
CA ILE A 36 11.95 -2.22 -7.14
C ILE A 36 13.22 -1.38 -7.26
N VAL A 37 14.33 -1.82 -6.66
CA VAL A 37 15.62 -1.11 -6.73
C VAL A 37 16.09 -0.96 -8.18
N GLN A 38 15.99 -2.02 -8.97
CA GLN A 38 16.32 -1.97 -10.39
C GLN A 38 15.43 -0.95 -11.12
N LYS A 39 14.11 -0.99 -10.89
CA LYS A 39 13.17 -0.03 -11.49
C LYS A 39 13.49 1.41 -11.14
N ILE A 40 13.81 1.70 -9.89
CA ILE A 40 14.23 3.04 -9.46
C ILE A 40 15.51 3.47 -10.21
N ARG A 41 16.49 2.56 -10.38
CA ARG A 41 17.70 2.85 -11.13
C ARG A 41 17.42 3.23 -12.58
N GLU A 42 16.50 2.53 -13.23
CA GLU A 42 16.11 2.79 -14.62
C GLU A 42 15.46 4.17 -14.79
N ILE A 43 14.55 4.53 -13.86
CA ILE A 43 13.72 5.74 -14.02
C ILE A 43 14.30 6.99 -13.35
N TYR A 44 15.37 6.87 -12.57
CA TYR A 44 15.93 8.00 -11.80
C TYR A 44 16.26 9.22 -12.66
N GLY A 45 16.80 9.00 -13.86
CA GLY A 45 17.05 10.06 -14.84
C GLY A 45 15.80 10.73 -15.41
N GLN A 46 14.64 10.07 -15.22
CA GLN A 46 13.32 10.50 -15.73
C GLN A 46 12.44 11.11 -14.63
N LEU A 47 12.94 11.28 -13.41
CA LEU A 47 12.22 11.99 -12.36
C LEU A 47 11.81 13.38 -12.84
N GLY A 48 10.56 13.77 -12.57
CA GLY A 48 9.89 14.90 -13.18
C GLY A 48 8.85 14.49 -14.22
N LYS A 49 9.17 13.49 -15.06
CA LYS A 49 8.20 12.81 -15.95
C LYS A 49 7.61 11.56 -15.27
N GLN A 50 8.44 10.86 -14.51
CA GLN A 50 8.07 9.70 -13.69
C GLN A 50 8.16 10.07 -12.21
N SER A 51 7.29 9.51 -11.41
CA SER A 51 7.28 9.65 -9.95
C SER A 51 7.41 8.28 -9.28
N ILE A 52 8.07 8.27 -8.12
CA ILE A 52 8.19 7.11 -7.24
C ILE A 52 7.34 7.40 -6.01
N ALA A 53 6.46 6.47 -5.63
CA ALA A 53 5.63 6.57 -4.42
C ALA A 53 5.81 5.34 -3.54
N ILE A 54 5.82 5.53 -2.22
CA ILE A 54 5.57 4.46 -1.25
C ILE A 54 4.10 4.57 -0.83
N ILE A 55 3.43 3.42 -0.82
CA ILE A 55 2.03 3.26 -0.43
C ILE A 55 2.02 2.31 0.77
N ARG A 56 1.63 2.80 1.93
CA ARG A 56 1.57 2.05 3.19
C ARG A 56 0.14 1.77 3.59
N ILE A 57 -0.12 0.55 4.08
CA ILE A 57 -1.40 0.24 4.74
C ILE A 57 -1.33 0.77 6.17
N ALA A 58 -1.92 1.93 6.41
CA ALA A 58 -2.06 2.50 7.74
C ALA A 58 -3.16 1.81 8.54
N ASN A 59 -3.07 1.88 9.87
CA ASN A 59 -4.04 1.32 10.83
C ASN A 59 -4.20 -0.21 10.77
N ILE A 60 -3.26 -0.93 10.15
CA ILE A 60 -3.30 -2.39 10.11
C ILE A 60 -2.98 -2.99 11.49
N GLN A 61 -2.06 -2.40 12.26
CA GLN A 61 -1.72 -2.88 13.61
C GLN A 61 -2.93 -2.79 14.58
N PRO A 62 -3.65 -1.68 14.68
CA PRO A 62 -4.90 -1.62 15.44
C PRO A 62 -5.93 -2.66 15.03
N TYR A 63 -6.04 -2.96 13.73
CA TYR A 63 -6.88 -4.04 13.24
C TYR A 63 -6.43 -5.40 13.81
N LEU A 64 -5.15 -5.73 13.67
CA LEU A 64 -4.59 -7.00 14.14
C LEU A 64 -4.70 -7.17 15.66
N ILE A 65 -4.54 -6.10 16.42
CA ILE A 65 -4.74 -6.11 17.88
C ILE A 65 -6.18 -6.51 18.24
N LYS A 66 -7.16 -5.99 17.52
CA LYS A 66 -8.58 -6.20 17.83
C LYS A 66 -9.15 -7.49 17.25
N TYR A 67 -8.79 -7.80 16.01
CA TYR A 67 -9.39 -8.88 15.22
C TYR A 67 -8.50 -10.11 15.06
N GLY A 68 -7.23 -10.01 15.48
CA GLY A 68 -6.25 -11.08 15.31
C GLY A 68 -5.66 -11.16 13.90
N PRO A 69 -4.74 -12.12 13.67
CA PRO A 69 -3.96 -12.22 12.43
C PRO A 69 -4.64 -12.98 11.29
N ASP A 70 -5.79 -13.63 11.52
CA ASP A 70 -6.39 -14.59 10.57
C ASP A 70 -6.66 -14.00 9.18
N LYS A 71 -6.96 -12.70 9.09
CA LYS A 71 -7.22 -11.99 7.84
C LYS A 71 -6.04 -11.18 7.33
N HIS A 72 -4.88 -11.26 7.97
CA HIS A 72 -3.72 -10.46 7.61
C HIS A 72 -3.27 -10.71 6.17
N ALA A 73 -3.09 -11.97 5.79
CA ALA A 73 -2.71 -12.34 4.43
C ALA A 73 -3.74 -11.87 3.39
N ASP A 74 -5.04 -12.06 3.67
CA ASP A 74 -6.14 -11.60 2.80
C ASP A 74 -6.07 -10.08 2.57
N ILE A 75 -5.83 -9.30 3.64
CA ILE A 75 -5.73 -7.83 3.56
C ILE A 75 -4.58 -7.42 2.65
N ILE A 76 -3.39 -8.04 2.83
CA ILE A 76 -2.20 -7.74 2.01
C ILE A 76 -2.44 -8.12 0.55
N GLN A 77 -3.02 -9.29 0.28
CA GLN A 77 -3.32 -9.74 -1.08
C GLN A 77 -4.35 -8.84 -1.78
N TRP A 78 -5.38 -8.38 -1.06
CA TRP A 78 -6.33 -7.42 -1.61
C TRP A 78 -5.68 -6.07 -1.91
N ALA A 79 -4.81 -5.57 -1.02
CA ALA A 79 -4.05 -4.35 -1.27
C ALA A 79 -3.17 -4.51 -2.52
N ALA A 80 -2.41 -5.60 -2.62
CA ALA A 80 -1.57 -5.91 -3.76
C ALA A 80 -2.36 -6.03 -5.07
N GLY A 81 -3.47 -6.78 -5.07
CA GLY A 81 -4.33 -6.96 -6.24
C GLY A 81 -4.94 -5.65 -6.73
N ILE A 82 -5.42 -4.79 -5.81
CA ILE A 82 -5.94 -3.47 -6.14
C ILE A 82 -4.84 -2.58 -6.73
N LEU A 83 -3.68 -2.53 -6.09
CA LEU A 83 -2.56 -1.73 -6.57
C LEU A 83 -2.06 -2.20 -7.93
N LYS A 84 -1.91 -3.53 -8.13
CA LYS A 84 -1.47 -4.11 -9.40
C LYS A 84 -2.43 -3.77 -10.54
N THR A 85 -3.70 -4.05 -10.36
CA THR A 85 -4.71 -3.83 -11.42
C THR A 85 -4.91 -2.35 -11.74
N THR A 86 -4.81 -1.48 -10.72
CA THR A 86 -4.87 -0.02 -10.92
C THR A 86 -3.59 0.49 -11.60
N ALA A 87 -2.41 -0.01 -11.21
CA ALA A 87 -1.15 0.36 -11.85
C ALA A 87 -1.13 -0.05 -13.33
N ASP A 88 -1.59 -1.24 -13.68
CA ASP A 88 -1.67 -1.72 -15.07
C ASP A 88 -2.54 -0.79 -15.93
N LYS A 89 -3.70 -0.37 -15.40
CA LYS A 89 -4.59 0.60 -16.07
C LYS A 89 -3.89 1.93 -16.36
N HIS A 90 -3.05 2.39 -15.45
CA HIS A 90 -2.29 3.65 -15.59
C HIS A 90 -0.92 3.46 -16.27
N LYS A 91 -0.58 2.22 -16.73
CA LYS A 91 0.72 1.85 -17.30
C LYS A 91 1.87 2.11 -16.32
N GLY A 92 1.62 1.90 -15.03
CA GLY A 92 2.57 2.04 -13.95
C GLY A 92 3.21 0.69 -13.57
N PHE A 93 4.18 0.78 -12.68
CA PHE A 93 4.81 -0.36 -12.01
C PHE A 93 4.39 -0.34 -10.55
N VAL A 94 4.21 -1.52 -9.94
CA VAL A 94 4.08 -1.68 -8.50
C VAL A 94 4.84 -2.91 -8.04
N GLY A 95 5.49 -2.81 -6.87
CA GLY A 95 6.22 -3.90 -6.22
C GLY A 95 5.99 -3.90 -4.72
N ALA A 96 6.23 -5.05 -4.07
CA ALA A 96 6.17 -5.22 -2.63
C ALA A 96 7.54 -4.92 -2.01
N CYS A 97 7.60 -3.91 -1.13
CA CYS A 97 8.84 -3.51 -0.46
C CYS A 97 9.02 -4.18 0.90
N CYS A 98 7.95 -4.23 1.67
CA CYS A 98 7.84 -4.83 2.99
C CYS A 98 6.42 -5.36 3.17
N THR A 99 6.11 -5.94 4.35
CA THR A 99 4.81 -6.56 4.62
C THR A 99 3.61 -5.63 4.35
N HIS A 100 3.74 -4.34 4.65
CA HIS A 100 2.64 -3.37 4.54
C HIS A 100 2.95 -2.20 3.60
N ASP A 101 4.13 -2.21 2.97
CA ASP A 101 4.62 -1.14 2.12
C ASP A 101 4.78 -1.62 0.68
N PHE A 102 4.23 -0.87 -0.25
CA PHE A 102 4.35 -1.07 -1.68
C PHE A 102 5.05 0.14 -2.31
N VAL A 103 5.77 -0.11 -3.38
CA VAL A 103 6.40 0.96 -4.18
C VAL A 103 5.73 1.00 -5.54
N ALA A 104 5.27 2.18 -5.92
CA ALA A 104 4.73 2.42 -7.25
C ALA A 104 5.61 3.39 -8.04
N VAL A 105 5.67 3.18 -9.34
CA VAL A 105 6.29 4.08 -10.31
C VAL A 105 5.32 4.31 -11.45
N CYS A 106 5.01 5.55 -11.74
CA CYS A 106 4.18 5.90 -12.89
C CYS A 106 4.46 7.32 -13.39
N ASP A 107 3.84 7.67 -14.51
CA ASP A 107 3.86 9.05 -15.03
C ASP A 107 3.37 10.03 -13.96
N THR A 108 4.13 11.11 -13.74
CA THR A 108 3.83 12.12 -12.72
C THR A 108 2.42 12.71 -12.85
N LYS A 109 1.94 12.90 -14.09
CA LYS A 109 0.61 13.41 -14.35
C LYS A 109 -0.52 12.44 -13.99
N LYS A 110 -0.21 11.14 -13.95
CA LYS A 110 -1.18 10.07 -13.66
C LYS A 110 -1.15 9.61 -12.20
N LEU A 111 -0.10 9.97 -11.45
CA LEU A 111 0.09 9.52 -10.07
C LEU A 111 -1.12 9.81 -9.18
N GLY A 112 -1.64 11.05 -9.24
CA GLY A 112 -2.81 11.44 -8.44
C GLY A 112 -4.05 10.58 -8.75
N SER A 113 -4.35 10.36 -10.03
CA SER A 113 -5.49 9.54 -10.46
C SER A 113 -5.32 8.08 -10.04
N PHE A 114 -4.12 7.53 -10.19
CA PHE A 114 -3.77 6.18 -9.75
C PHE A 114 -3.98 6.02 -8.24
N ILE A 115 -3.41 6.93 -7.43
CA ILE A 115 -3.50 6.88 -5.96
C ILE A 115 -4.95 7.02 -5.50
N ASN A 116 -5.71 7.98 -6.04
CA ASN A 116 -7.10 8.20 -5.66
C ASN A 116 -7.98 6.99 -5.98
N GLU A 117 -7.79 6.37 -7.14
CA GLU A 117 -8.55 5.18 -7.53
C GLU A 117 -8.20 3.99 -6.62
N ALA A 118 -6.91 3.72 -6.41
CA ALA A 118 -6.45 2.63 -5.55
C ALA A 118 -6.90 2.81 -4.09
N SER A 119 -6.78 4.02 -3.53
CA SER A 119 -7.20 4.33 -2.16
C SER A 119 -8.71 4.11 -1.98
N ARG A 120 -9.54 4.63 -2.88
CA ARG A 120 -10.99 4.46 -2.85
C ARG A 120 -11.39 2.98 -2.92
N LEU A 121 -10.74 2.19 -3.77
CA LEU A 121 -11.01 0.75 -3.89
C LEU A 121 -10.58 0.00 -2.62
N PHE A 122 -9.40 0.32 -2.09
CA PHE A 122 -8.89 -0.31 -0.89
C PHE A 122 -9.74 0.03 0.33
N GLU A 123 -10.08 1.30 0.57
CA GLU A 123 -10.95 1.73 1.67
C GLU A 123 -12.30 1.01 1.63
N LYS A 124 -12.94 0.96 0.45
CA LYS A 124 -14.19 0.22 0.29
C LYS A 124 -14.04 -1.27 0.61
N LYS A 125 -12.92 -1.90 0.19
CA LYS A 125 -12.65 -3.30 0.51
C LYS A 125 -12.32 -3.49 1.99
N ALA A 126 -11.50 -2.60 2.57
CA ALA A 126 -11.09 -2.65 3.97
C ALA A 126 -12.29 -2.68 4.93
N LEU A 127 -13.35 -1.93 4.63
CA LEU A 127 -14.57 -1.93 5.45
C LEU A 127 -15.20 -3.32 5.59
N THR A 128 -15.01 -4.22 4.63
CA THR A 128 -15.56 -5.58 4.70
C THR A 128 -14.86 -6.49 5.72
N PHE A 129 -13.73 -6.07 6.27
CA PHE A 129 -13.01 -6.80 7.32
C PHE A 129 -13.46 -6.44 8.73
N TYR A 130 -14.31 -5.42 8.89
CA TYR A 130 -14.79 -4.94 10.19
C TYR A 130 -16.21 -5.43 10.51
N ASN A 131 -16.51 -5.57 11.79
CA ASN A 131 -17.85 -5.90 12.25
C ASN A 131 -18.79 -4.69 12.15
N LYS A 132 -20.10 -4.96 12.25
CA LYS A 132 -21.14 -3.92 12.15
C LYS A 132 -21.06 -2.87 13.25
N GLU A 133 -20.59 -3.25 14.44
CA GLU A 133 -20.48 -2.35 15.59
C GLU A 133 -19.40 -1.29 15.36
N ASP A 134 -18.21 -1.71 14.91
CA ASP A 134 -17.12 -0.78 14.61
C ASP A 134 -17.47 0.13 13.43
N LEU A 135 -18.12 -0.42 12.40
CA LEU A 135 -18.60 0.38 11.28
C LEU A 135 -19.57 1.49 11.73
N LYS A 136 -20.48 1.19 12.68
CA LYS A 136 -21.38 2.20 13.24
C LYS A 136 -20.64 3.24 14.08
N LYS A 137 -19.59 2.83 14.83
CA LYS A 137 -18.77 3.74 15.64
C LYS A 137 -17.79 4.58 14.82
N GLY A 138 -17.51 4.21 13.59
CA GLY A 138 -16.54 4.88 12.72
C GLY A 138 -15.08 4.72 13.16
N LYS A 139 -14.78 3.75 14.03
CA LYS A 139 -13.44 3.54 14.61
C LYS A 139 -13.21 2.09 15.04
N VAL A 140 -11.94 1.71 15.05
CA VAL A 140 -11.49 0.35 15.44
C VAL A 140 -11.15 0.27 16.91
N LEU A 141 -10.32 1.19 17.38
CA LEU A 141 -9.85 1.27 18.75
C LEU A 141 -9.96 2.69 19.29
N SER A 142 -10.02 2.81 20.62
CA SER A 142 -9.86 4.07 21.34
C SER A 142 -8.96 3.84 22.54
N PHE A 143 -8.05 4.74 22.81
CA PHE A 143 -7.20 4.70 24.00
C PHE A 143 -6.94 6.11 24.54
N MET A 144 -6.52 6.18 25.79
CA MET A 144 -6.13 7.44 26.42
C MET A 144 -4.61 7.61 26.33
N ARG A 145 -4.16 8.77 25.89
CA ARG A 145 -2.76 9.16 25.90
C ARG A 145 -2.63 10.59 26.44
N GLU A 146 -1.87 10.78 27.50
CA GLU A 146 -1.65 12.09 28.09
C GLU A 146 -2.96 12.85 28.40
N GLY A 147 -3.98 12.12 28.91
CA GLY A 147 -5.29 12.69 29.22
C GLY A 147 -6.19 12.97 28.02
N ARG A 148 -5.75 12.68 26.79
CA ARG A 148 -6.52 12.84 25.55
C ARG A 148 -7.00 11.51 25.03
N LYS A 149 -8.26 11.46 24.60
CA LYS A 149 -8.81 10.29 23.90
C LYS A 149 -8.37 10.30 22.46
N ILE A 150 -7.72 9.22 22.03
CA ILE A 150 -7.31 8.99 20.64
C ILE A 150 -8.19 7.90 20.05
N ASP A 151 -8.88 8.22 18.97
CA ASP A 151 -9.69 7.28 18.21
C ASP A 151 -8.95 6.86 16.93
N ILE A 152 -8.80 5.57 16.72
CA ILE A 152 -8.14 5.00 15.55
C ILE A 152 -9.21 4.54 14.56
N GLY A 153 -9.16 5.09 13.35
CA GLY A 153 -10.05 4.76 12.24
C GLY A 153 -9.69 3.46 11.52
N PHE A 154 -10.35 3.23 10.40
CA PHE A 154 -10.17 2.05 9.56
C PHE A 154 -8.85 2.08 8.77
N MET A 155 -8.46 0.92 8.25
CA MET A 155 -7.30 0.80 7.36
C MET A 155 -7.50 1.67 6.12
N LYS A 156 -6.43 2.35 5.72
CA LYS A 156 -6.36 3.19 4.52
C LYS A 156 -4.94 3.20 3.97
N PHE A 157 -4.78 3.66 2.74
CA PHE A 157 -3.45 3.94 2.22
C PHE A 157 -2.95 5.31 2.70
N ILE A 158 -1.69 5.35 3.13
CA ILE A 158 -0.87 6.56 3.25
C ILE A 158 0.13 6.53 2.12
N VAL A 159 0.30 7.66 1.44
CA VAL A 159 1.17 7.74 0.27
C VAL A 159 2.13 8.92 0.39
N CYS A 160 3.41 8.63 0.19
CA CYS A 160 4.46 9.63 0.02
C CYS A 160 5.14 9.43 -1.32
N SER A 161 5.47 10.49 -2.03
CA SER A 161 6.07 10.40 -3.36
C SER A 161 7.22 11.37 -3.56
N ILE A 162 8.09 11.01 -4.49
CA ILE A 162 9.17 11.86 -5.03
C ILE A 162 8.98 11.97 -6.52
N SER A 163 8.96 13.20 -7.00
CA SER A 163 8.84 13.55 -8.43
C SER A 163 10.05 14.32 -8.96
N ASP A 164 10.96 14.75 -8.07
CA ASP A 164 12.16 15.50 -8.44
C ASP A 164 13.43 14.86 -7.87
N LYS A 165 14.41 14.59 -8.72
CA LYS A 165 15.69 14.00 -8.32
C LYS A 165 16.58 14.93 -7.50
N ALA A 166 16.37 16.24 -7.55
CA ALA A 166 17.08 17.21 -6.71
C ALA A 166 16.77 17.05 -5.23
N GLN A 167 15.66 16.40 -4.88
CA GLN A 167 15.21 16.23 -3.50
C GLN A 167 16.02 15.17 -2.75
N VAL A 168 16.37 14.06 -3.42
CA VAL A 168 17.02 12.92 -2.74
C VAL A 168 17.97 12.18 -3.68
N PRO A 169 19.18 11.79 -3.21
CA PRO A 169 20.07 10.90 -3.94
C PRO A 169 19.41 9.54 -4.22
N LYS A 170 19.79 8.93 -5.35
CA LYS A 170 19.20 7.69 -5.89
C LYS A 170 19.15 6.53 -4.89
N ASP A 171 20.21 6.31 -4.14
CA ASP A 171 20.36 5.24 -3.15
C ASP A 171 19.58 5.49 -1.85
N LYS A 172 19.19 6.75 -1.61
CA LYS A 172 18.47 7.18 -0.41
C LYS A 172 16.96 7.38 -0.63
N ILE A 173 16.47 7.18 -1.86
CA ILE A 173 15.04 7.42 -2.18
C ILE A 173 14.12 6.58 -1.31
N LEU A 174 14.28 5.25 -1.27
CA LEU A 174 13.39 4.38 -0.51
C LEU A 174 13.44 4.64 0.99
N PRO A 175 14.64 4.74 1.64
CA PRO A 175 14.70 5.11 3.04
C PRO A 175 14.04 6.45 3.35
N HIS A 176 14.21 7.45 2.49
CA HIS A 176 13.65 8.78 2.68
C HIS A 176 12.12 8.77 2.62
N ILE A 177 11.53 8.20 1.55
CA ILE A 177 10.07 8.15 1.41
C ILE A 177 9.46 7.28 2.53
N GLY A 178 10.12 6.16 2.89
CA GLY A 178 9.66 5.30 3.98
C GLY A 178 9.62 6.02 5.33
N LYS A 179 10.60 6.89 5.60
CA LYS A 179 10.61 7.74 6.80
C LYS A 179 9.45 8.73 6.79
N LEU A 180 9.19 9.40 5.67
CA LEU A 180 8.05 10.30 5.52
C LEU A 180 6.72 9.60 5.78
N CYS A 181 6.52 8.38 5.25
CA CYS A 181 5.32 7.60 5.52
C CYS A 181 5.16 7.28 7.01
N MET A 182 6.24 6.93 7.71
CA MET A 182 6.20 6.69 9.15
C MET A 182 5.86 7.95 9.95
N GLU A 183 6.39 9.10 9.55
CA GLU A 183 6.11 10.40 10.21
C GLU A 183 4.63 10.79 10.03
N ILE A 184 4.07 10.60 8.83
CA ILE A 184 2.64 10.85 8.58
C ILE A 184 1.77 9.92 9.42
N GLU A 185 2.11 8.64 9.50
CA GLU A 185 1.35 7.67 10.30
C GLU A 185 1.39 8.02 11.79
N LYS A 186 2.57 8.41 12.32
CA LYS A 186 2.71 8.88 13.70
C LYS A 186 1.95 10.18 13.97
N GLY A 187 1.96 11.12 13.04
CA GLY A 187 1.25 12.40 13.15
C GLY A 187 -0.29 12.25 13.17
N GLN A 188 -0.84 11.08 12.81
CA GLN A 188 -2.27 10.80 12.98
C GLN A 188 -2.65 10.49 14.44
N TYR A 189 -1.67 10.28 15.32
CA TYR A 189 -1.83 9.94 16.73
C TYR A 189 -1.01 10.92 17.61
N PRO A 190 -1.41 12.22 17.63
CA PRO A 190 -0.73 13.23 18.39
C PRO A 190 -0.76 12.97 19.90
#